data_5d0dc617a10be5792129bec44eea6123
#
_entry.id   5d0dc617a10be5792129bec44eea6123
#
_cell.length_a   1.000
_cell.length_b   1.000
_cell.length_c   1.000
_cell.angle_alpha   90.00
_cell.angle_beta   90.00
_cell.angle_gamma   90.00
#
_symmetry.space_group_name_H-M   'P 1'
#
loop_
_entity.id
_entity.type
_entity.pdbx_description
1 polymer ?
#
loop_
_entity_poly.entity_id
_entity_poly.type
_entity_poly.pdbx_seq_one_letter_code
_entity_poly.pdbx_strand_id
1 'polypeptide(L)' 'MMEKKTYRKGQIIFRKGDSAEGLYIISKGEVGLYFPTNETKLPDIVLKENEIFGEMGVIDNELRMATAKALSETTLVY' A
#
# COMPACT_ATOMS: atom_id res chain seq x y z
N MET A 1 13.95 -12.93 -4.31
CA MET A 1 12.80 -13.73 -4.78
C MET A 1 11.51 -12.95 -4.51
N MET A 2 10.65 -12.87 -5.50
CA MET A 2 9.39 -12.17 -5.35
C MET A 2 8.34 -13.09 -4.75
N GLU A 3 7.55 -12.55 -3.86
CA GLU A 3 6.47 -13.27 -3.22
C GLU A 3 5.13 -12.63 -3.56
N LYS A 4 4.07 -13.42 -3.49
CA LYS A 4 2.70 -12.93 -3.67
C LYS A 4 1.94 -13.06 -2.36
N LYS A 5 1.11 -12.06 -2.09
CA LYS A 5 0.22 -12.11 -0.93
C LYS A 5 -1.12 -11.50 -1.31
N THR A 6 -2.20 -12.15 -0.91
CA THR A 6 -3.55 -11.70 -1.19
C THR A 6 -4.15 -11.05 0.05
N TYR A 7 -4.77 -9.89 -0.15
CA TYR A 7 -5.43 -9.13 0.91
C TYR A 7 -6.91 -9.05 0.61
N ARG A 8 -7.72 -9.09 1.65
CA ARG A 8 -9.17 -8.92 1.54
C ARG A 8 -9.51 -7.43 1.47
N LYS A 9 -10.65 -7.14 0.89
CA LYS A 9 -11.18 -5.77 0.91
C LYS A 9 -11.21 -5.25 2.35
N GLY A 10 -10.64 -4.08 2.56
CA GLY A 10 -10.59 -3.42 3.87
C GLY A 10 -9.39 -3.80 4.72
N GLN A 11 -8.60 -4.78 4.31
CA GLN A 11 -7.43 -5.20 5.07
C GLN A 11 -6.30 -4.17 4.92
N ILE A 12 -5.64 -3.88 6.03
CA ILE A 12 -4.49 -2.95 6.04
C ILE A 12 -3.25 -3.70 5.52
N ILE A 13 -2.55 -3.08 4.58
CA ILE A 13 -1.31 -3.61 4.02
C ILE A 13 -0.13 -3.14 4.86
N PHE A 14 -0.05 -1.84 5.11
CA PHE A 14 0.86 -1.27 6.08
C PHE A 14 0.26 0.00 6.66
N ARG A 15 0.76 0.42 7.82
CA ARG A 15 0.28 1.62 8.49
C ARG A 15 1.34 2.70 8.46
N LYS A 16 0.89 3.93 8.52
CA LYS A 16 1.76 5.06 8.77
C LYS A 16 2.65 4.73 9.99
N GLY A 17 3.94 4.99 9.87
CA GLY A 17 4.88 4.74 10.95
C GLY A 17 5.55 3.39 10.92
N ASP A 18 5.07 2.45 10.12
CA ASP A 18 5.71 1.16 9.97
C ASP A 18 7.05 1.32 9.25
N SER A 19 7.98 0.41 9.53
CA SER A 19 9.24 0.37 8.82
C SER A 19 9.02 -0.03 7.36
N ALA A 20 9.70 0.65 6.45
CA ALA A 20 9.61 0.35 5.02
C ALA A 20 10.57 -0.78 4.69
N GLU A 21 10.06 -1.98 4.48
CA GLU A 21 10.87 -3.17 4.22
C GLU A 21 10.89 -3.61 2.77
N GLY A 22 10.27 -2.86 1.89
CA GLY A 22 10.24 -3.19 0.47
C GLY A 22 9.15 -2.42 -0.22
N LEU A 23 9.08 -2.61 -1.53
CA LEU A 23 8.03 -2.01 -2.33
C LEU A 23 7.06 -3.08 -2.81
N TYR A 24 5.90 -2.65 -3.30
CA TYR A 24 4.84 -3.54 -3.74
C TYR A 24 4.43 -3.22 -5.16
N ILE A 25 4.09 -4.26 -5.90
CA ILE A 25 3.49 -4.15 -7.22
C ILE A 25 2.10 -4.75 -7.14
N ILE A 26 1.09 -4.05 -7.63
CA ILE A 26 -0.27 -4.57 -7.62
C ILE A 26 -0.45 -5.49 -8.82
N SER A 27 -0.61 -6.79 -8.53
CA SER A 27 -0.88 -7.79 -9.55
C SER A 27 -2.36 -7.82 -9.90
N LYS A 28 -3.23 -7.57 -8.91
CA LYS A 28 -4.68 -7.60 -9.08
C LYS A 28 -5.33 -6.75 -7.99
N GLY A 29 -6.38 -6.04 -8.31
CA GLY A 29 -7.16 -5.29 -7.34
C GLY A 29 -6.77 -3.82 -7.27
N GLU A 30 -7.10 -3.20 -6.14
CA GLU A 30 -6.87 -1.76 -5.93
C GLU A 30 -6.43 -1.49 -4.51
N VAL A 31 -5.54 -0.52 -4.34
CA VAL A 31 -5.01 -0.10 -3.03
C VAL A 31 -5.30 1.37 -2.82
N GLY A 32 -5.80 1.72 -1.65
CA GLY A 32 -5.97 3.11 -1.25
C GLY A 32 -4.86 3.54 -0.32
N LEU A 33 -4.30 4.73 -0.56
CA LEU A 33 -3.34 5.36 0.33
C LEU A 33 -4.03 6.48 1.08
N TYR A 34 -3.85 6.50 2.40
CA TYR A 34 -4.47 7.47 3.30
C TYR A 34 -3.37 8.21 4.04
N PHE A 35 -3.25 9.52 3.77
CA PHE A 35 -2.24 10.34 4.43
C PHE A 35 -2.71 10.73 5.83
N PRO A 36 -1.76 11.11 6.72
CA PRO A 36 -2.10 11.47 8.10
C PRO A 36 -3.11 12.61 8.22
N THR A 37 -3.14 13.51 7.24
CA THR A 37 -4.05 14.65 7.23
C THR A 37 -5.44 14.32 6.70
N ASN A 38 -5.66 13.09 6.27
CA ASN A 38 -6.95 12.66 5.72
C ASN A 38 -7.97 12.52 6.85
N GLU A 39 -9.01 13.35 6.81
CA GLU A 39 -10.09 13.31 7.77
C GLU A 39 -11.34 12.62 7.23
N THR A 40 -11.25 12.06 6.02
CA THR A 40 -12.36 11.37 5.37
C THR A 40 -12.15 9.87 5.39
N LYS A 41 -13.16 9.13 4.93
CA LYS A 41 -13.04 7.68 4.75
C LYS A 41 -12.62 7.31 3.33
N LEU A 42 -12.39 8.32 2.50
CA LEU A 42 -11.97 8.10 1.12
C LEU A 42 -10.45 8.19 1.03
N PRO A 43 -9.82 7.35 0.19
CA PRO A 43 -8.38 7.41 0.04
C PRO A 43 -7.95 8.70 -0.65
N ASP A 44 -6.74 9.17 -0.32
CA ASP A 44 -6.14 10.30 -1.00
C ASP A 44 -5.66 9.90 -2.39
N ILE A 45 -5.16 8.67 -2.51
CA ILE A 45 -4.66 8.12 -3.78
C ILE A 45 -5.21 6.71 -3.94
N VAL A 46 -5.66 6.38 -5.15
CA VAL A 46 -6.07 5.03 -5.51
C VAL A 46 -5.08 4.48 -6.52
N LEU A 47 -4.51 3.34 -6.21
CA LEU A 47 -3.55 2.64 -7.07
C LEU A 47 -4.20 1.38 -7.62
N LYS A 48 -3.90 1.07 -8.87
CA LYS A 48 -4.51 -0.04 -9.59
C LYS A 48 -3.47 -1.04 -10.09
N GLU A 49 -3.91 -2.03 -10.85
CA GLU A 49 -3.03 -3.07 -11.40
C GLU A 49 -1.82 -2.48 -12.09
N ASN A 50 -0.70 -3.13 -11.92
CA ASN A 50 0.61 -2.80 -12.48
C ASN A 50 1.27 -1.56 -11.87
N GLU A 51 0.62 -0.90 -10.92
CA GLU A 51 1.25 0.23 -10.24
C GLU A 51 2.12 -0.24 -9.08
N ILE A 52 3.18 0.51 -8.83
CA ILE A 52 4.15 0.24 -7.76
C ILE A 52 3.92 1.25 -6.66
N PHE A 53 3.99 0.80 -5.40
CA PHE A 53 3.88 1.71 -4.27
C PHE A 53 4.78 1.29 -3.12
N GLY A 54 5.00 2.22 -2.21
CA GLY A 54 5.83 1.97 -1.03
C GLY A 54 7.31 2.25 -1.25
N GLU A 55 7.72 2.70 -2.44
CA GLU A 55 9.13 2.90 -2.77
C GLU A 55 9.78 4.06 -2.01
N MET A 56 9.02 5.08 -1.66
CA MET A 56 9.59 6.26 -0.99
C MET A 56 10.26 5.92 0.34
N GLY A 57 9.60 5.13 1.17
CA GLY A 57 10.18 4.73 2.43
C GLY A 57 11.40 3.85 2.26
N VAL A 58 11.42 3.03 1.21
CA VAL A 58 12.55 2.13 0.95
C VAL A 58 13.77 2.93 0.49
N ILE A 59 13.57 3.87 -0.42
CA ILE A 59 14.67 4.67 -0.98
C ILE A 59 15.31 5.54 0.10
N ASP A 60 14.52 6.20 0.91
CA ASP A 60 14.99 7.13 1.93
C ASP A 60 15.26 6.47 3.28
N ASN A 61 15.01 5.17 3.38
CA ASN A 61 15.13 4.43 4.63
C ASN A 61 14.28 5.07 5.75
N GLU A 62 13.12 5.56 5.39
CA GLU A 62 12.21 6.22 6.32
C GLU A 62 11.01 5.34 6.64
N LEU A 63 10.21 5.77 7.62
CA LEU A 63 8.98 5.08 7.97
C LEU A 63 7.90 5.37 6.91
N ARG A 64 6.92 4.49 6.84
CA ARG A 64 5.77 4.68 5.95
C ARG A 64 5.06 5.98 6.30
N MET A 65 4.81 6.81 5.30
CA MET A 65 4.18 8.11 5.48
C MET A 65 2.66 8.06 5.39
N ALA A 66 2.13 6.98 4.89
CA ALA A 66 0.69 6.80 4.71
C ALA A 66 0.28 5.39 5.10
N THR A 67 -1.01 5.20 5.31
CA THR A 67 -1.58 3.87 5.52
C THR A 67 -2.09 3.35 4.17
N ALA A 68 -1.72 2.12 3.83
CA ALA A 68 -2.19 1.45 2.62
C ALA A 68 -3.23 0.41 2.99
N LYS A 69 -4.37 0.42 2.30
CA LYS A 69 -5.48 -0.49 2.55
C LYS A 69 -6.00 -1.04 1.24
N ALA A 70 -6.31 -2.33 1.22
CA ALA A 70 -6.93 -2.97 0.06
C ALA A 70 -8.36 -2.46 -0.10
N LEU A 71 -8.69 -1.93 -1.27
CA LEU A 71 -10.03 -1.42 -1.58
C LEU A 71 -10.93 -2.51 -2.16
N SER A 72 -10.33 -3.60 -2.61
CA SER A 72 -11.00 -4.80 -3.09
C SER A 72 -10.11 -5.97 -2.76
N GLU A 73 -10.48 -7.19 -3.13
CA GLU A 73 -9.56 -8.32 -3.01
C GLU A 73 -8.35 -8.02 -3.89
N THR A 74 -7.18 -7.96 -3.28
CA THR A 74 -5.97 -7.45 -3.92
C THR A 74 -4.84 -8.44 -3.75
N THR A 75 -4.11 -8.71 -4.83
CA THR A 75 -2.89 -9.51 -4.81
C THR A 75 -1.70 -8.61 -5.06
N LEU A 76 -0.75 -8.65 -4.15
CA LEU A 76 0.49 -7.87 -4.24
C LEU A 76 1.68 -8.79 -4.45
N VAL A 77 2.65 -8.27 -5.20
CA VAL A 77 3.95 -8.91 -5.41
C VAL A 77 5.00 -8.03 -4.73
N TYR A 78 5.89 -8.67 -3.98
CA TYR A 78 6.97 -7.94 -3.28
C TYR A 78 8.18 -8.81 -3.01
#